data_a4ccdc38863ce244325bda07f132eff6
#
_entry.id   a4ccdc38863ce244325bda07f132eff6
#
_cell.length_a   1.000
_cell.length_b   1.000
_cell.length_c   1.000
_cell.angle_alpha   90.00
_cell.angle_beta   90.00
_cell.angle_gamma   90.00
#
_symmetry.space_group_name_H-M   'P 1'
#
loop_
_entity.id
_entity.type
_entity.pdbx_description
1 polymer ?
#
loop_
_entity_poly.entity_id
_entity_poly.type
_entity_poly.pdbx_seq_one_letter_code
_entity_poly.pdbx_strand_id
1 'polypeptide(L)'
;MVYGIYQILSCYKFISCVADPHVLYYVLPMFTAKVIEGFSAAHRLRGYQGDCERLHGHNYRVEVAVESPQLDAAGIVMDFRDLKQILKKVLAGFDHQYLNDLEPFTEINPSAESIAKYIFHAVAGSMKTPVLLKEVTVWENDSCSVTYSG
;
A
#
# COMPACT_ATOMS: atom_id res chain seq x y z
N MET A 1 37.51 22.19 21.48
CA MET A 1 36.44 21.21 21.77
C MET A 1 35.22 21.63 20.96
N VAL A 2 35.06 21.11 19.76
CA VAL A 2 33.99 21.50 18.84
C VAL A 2 33.16 20.26 18.56
N TYR A 3 31.92 20.26 19.06
CA TYR A 3 30.93 19.23 18.74
C TYR A 3 30.26 19.61 17.42
N GLY A 4 30.59 18.86 16.38
CA GLY A 4 29.94 18.95 15.08
C GLY A 4 28.57 18.29 15.14
N ILE A 5 27.51 19.07 14.99
CA ILE A 5 26.14 18.60 14.79
C ILE A 5 26.04 18.12 13.35
N TYR A 6 25.94 16.79 13.15
CA TYR A 6 25.60 16.24 11.85
C TYR A 6 24.11 16.42 11.59
N GLN A 7 23.78 17.42 10.80
CA GLN A 7 22.48 17.51 10.15
C GLN A 7 22.36 16.36 9.16
N ILE A 8 21.46 15.42 9.45
CA ILE A 8 21.05 14.42 8.46
C ILE A 8 20.10 15.12 7.51
N LEU A 9 20.66 15.61 6.42
CA LEU A 9 19.89 16.16 5.31
C LEU A 9 19.16 15.04 4.57
N SER A 10 17.85 15.17 4.52
CA SER A 10 16.93 14.51 3.62
C SER A 10 17.47 14.48 2.19
N CYS A 11 17.81 13.31 1.70
CA CYS A 11 18.17 13.10 0.30
C CYS A 11 17.35 11.96 -0.29
N TYR A 12 16.04 12.20 -0.50
CA TYR A 12 15.27 11.42 -1.44
C TYR A 12 15.38 12.09 -2.82
N LYS A 13 16.43 11.76 -3.55
CA LYS A 13 16.47 11.98 -4.99
C LYS A 13 16.69 10.62 -5.66
N PHE A 14 15.71 10.22 -6.45
CA PHE A 14 15.89 9.21 -7.49
C PHE A 14 17.07 9.65 -8.36
N ILE A 15 18.18 8.94 -8.24
CA ILE A 15 19.27 9.05 -9.18
C ILE A 15 19.40 7.67 -9.82
N SER A 16 19.02 7.59 -11.08
CA SER A 16 19.57 6.59 -11.99
C SER A 16 21.06 6.89 -12.08
N CYS A 17 21.88 6.21 -11.31
CA CYS A 17 23.31 6.41 -11.33
C CYS A 17 24.00 5.12 -11.68
N VAL A 18 24.87 5.21 -12.68
CA VAL A 18 25.90 4.23 -13.04
C VAL A 18 26.58 3.76 -11.75
N ALA A 19 26.60 2.44 -11.55
CA ALA A 19 27.13 1.82 -10.36
C ALA A 19 28.61 2.18 -10.16
N ASP A 20 28.91 3.01 -9.17
CA ASP A 20 30.24 3.22 -8.65
C ASP A 20 30.56 2.05 -7.72
N PRO A 21 31.58 1.22 -7.99
CA PRO A 21 31.94 0.05 -7.17
C PRO A 21 32.42 0.40 -5.76
N HIS A 22 32.61 1.67 -5.43
CA HIS A 22 33.03 2.14 -4.11
C HIS A 22 31.91 2.74 -3.25
N VAL A 23 30.66 2.78 -3.75
CA VAL A 23 29.51 3.23 -2.95
C VAL A 23 29.01 2.08 -2.10
N LEU A 24 29.38 2.12 -0.82
CA LEU A 24 28.83 1.20 0.18
C LEU A 24 27.37 1.59 0.48
N TYR A 25 26.40 0.88 -0.08
CA TYR A 25 24.97 1.05 0.24
C TYR A 25 24.73 0.53 1.65
N TYR A 26 24.63 1.42 2.62
CA TYR A 26 24.12 1.06 3.93
C TYR A 26 22.60 0.88 3.83
N VAL A 27 22.15 -0.36 3.84
CA VAL A 27 20.74 -0.67 4.08
C VAL A 27 20.48 -0.39 5.56
N LEU A 28 19.81 0.71 5.85
CA LEU A 28 19.41 0.99 7.24
C LEU A 28 18.39 -0.07 7.67
N PRO A 29 18.49 -0.56 8.91
CA PRO A 29 17.47 -1.46 9.44
C PRO A 29 16.12 -0.76 9.45
N MET A 30 15.09 -1.45 8.92
CA MET A 30 13.73 -0.93 8.82
C MET A 30 12.79 -1.81 9.63
N PHE A 31 11.91 -1.17 10.41
CA PHE A 31 10.77 -1.85 11.00
C PHE A 31 9.61 -1.80 10.02
N THR A 32 8.96 -2.93 9.78
CA THR A 32 7.74 -3.01 8.96
C THR A 32 6.58 -3.42 9.84
N ALA A 33 5.56 -2.57 9.92
CA ALA A 33 4.30 -2.87 10.60
C ALA A 33 3.21 -3.16 9.56
N LYS A 34 2.34 -4.14 9.85
CA LYS A 34 1.28 -4.57 8.92
C LYS A 34 -0.06 -4.64 9.63
N VAL A 35 -1.11 -4.28 8.90
CA VAL A 35 -2.50 -4.51 9.33
C VAL A 35 -3.28 -5.16 8.20
N ILE A 36 -4.32 -5.90 8.57
CA ILE A 36 -5.22 -6.56 7.61
C ILE A 36 -6.64 -6.14 7.94
N GLU A 37 -7.40 -5.80 6.89
CA GLU A 37 -8.84 -5.59 6.89
C GLU A 37 -9.44 -6.24 5.64
N GLY A 38 -10.77 -6.27 5.53
CA GLY A 38 -11.44 -6.86 4.38
C GLY A 38 -12.66 -6.07 3.94
N PHE A 39 -13.13 -6.36 2.74
CA PHE A 39 -14.40 -5.89 2.20
C PHE A 39 -14.97 -6.94 1.25
N SER A 40 -16.28 -6.91 1.04
CA SER A 40 -16.97 -7.79 0.08
C SER A 40 -17.48 -6.95 -1.08
N ALA A 41 -17.15 -7.32 -2.31
CA ALA A 41 -17.59 -6.58 -3.48
C ALA A 41 -17.77 -7.49 -4.70
N ALA A 42 -18.61 -7.04 -5.63
CA ALA A 42 -18.79 -7.69 -6.92
C ALA A 42 -18.01 -6.91 -8.00
N HIS A 43 -17.53 -7.63 -9.00
CA HIS A 43 -16.87 -7.04 -10.17
C HIS A 43 -16.98 -7.92 -11.41
N ARG A 44 -16.51 -7.40 -12.53
CA ARG A 44 -16.19 -8.15 -13.75
C ARG A 44 -15.03 -7.51 -14.49
N LEU A 45 -14.29 -8.29 -15.24
CA LEU A 45 -13.22 -7.80 -16.11
C LEU A 45 -13.75 -7.65 -17.55
N ARG A 46 -13.97 -6.41 -17.99
CA ARG A 46 -14.43 -6.11 -19.35
C ARG A 46 -13.38 -6.50 -20.38
N GLY A 47 -13.81 -7.22 -21.42
CA GLY A 47 -12.93 -7.64 -22.52
C GLY A 47 -11.96 -8.76 -22.16
N TYR A 48 -12.16 -9.43 -21.02
CA TYR A 48 -11.37 -10.58 -20.62
C TYR A 48 -11.98 -11.88 -21.20
N GLN A 49 -11.11 -12.79 -21.69
CA GLN A 49 -11.55 -14.09 -22.19
C GLN A 49 -11.47 -15.15 -21.07
N GLY A 50 -12.53 -15.32 -20.31
CA GLY A 50 -12.59 -16.28 -19.21
C GLY A 50 -13.72 -15.99 -18.24
N ASP A 51 -13.82 -16.76 -17.14
CA ASP A 51 -14.93 -16.67 -16.19
C ASP A 51 -15.02 -15.31 -15.51
N CYS A 52 -13.90 -14.60 -15.36
CA CYS A 52 -13.87 -13.27 -14.76
C CYS A 52 -14.54 -12.17 -15.59
N GLU A 53 -14.93 -12.45 -16.85
CA GLU A 53 -15.77 -11.54 -17.65
C GLU A 53 -17.21 -11.49 -17.11
N ARG A 54 -17.67 -12.56 -16.49
CA ARG A 54 -19.00 -12.61 -15.87
C ARG A 54 -19.00 -11.89 -14.53
N LEU A 55 -20.15 -11.31 -14.16
CA LEU A 55 -20.32 -10.74 -12.84
C LEU A 55 -20.13 -11.81 -11.77
N HIS A 56 -19.20 -11.53 -10.85
CA HIS A 56 -18.91 -12.40 -9.69
C HIS A 56 -18.43 -11.52 -8.52
N GLY A 57 -18.18 -12.12 -7.38
CA GLY A 57 -17.79 -11.38 -6.18
C GLY A 57 -16.79 -12.14 -5.33
N HIS A 58 -16.06 -11.37 -4.52
CA HIS A 58 -15.07 -11.86 -3.59
C HIS A 58 -15.23 -11.25 -2.20
N ASN A 59 -14.77 -11.98 -1.20
CA ASN A 59 -14.44 -11.44 0.11
C ASN A 59 -12.95 -11.07 0.09
N TYR A 60 -12.67 -9.84 -0.34
CA TYR A 60 -11.31 -9.35 -0.45
C TYR A 60 -10.67 -9.23 0.92
N ARG A 61 -9.40 -9.63 1.01
CA ARG A 61 -8.54 -9.34 2.15
C ARG A 61 -7.46 -8.38 1.70
N VAL A 62 -7.24 -7.33 2.48
CA VAL A 62 -6.28 -6.26 2.15
C VAL A 62 -5.28 -6.11 3.28
N GLU A 63 -3.99 -6.30 2.98
CA GLU A 63 -2.89 -6.01 3.90
C GLU A 63 -2.23 -4.70 3.48
N VAL A 64 -1.99 -3.83 4.45
CA VAL A 64 -1.20 -2.62 4.30
C VAL A 64 0.05 -2.75 5.15
N ALA A 65 1.21 -2.57 4.52
CA ALA A 65 2.51 -2.54 5.16
C ALA A 65 3.07 -1.11 5.18
N VAL A 66 3.49 -0.66 6.35
CA VAL A 66 4.17 0.62 6.55
C VAL A 66 5.55 0.39 7.13
N GLU A 67 6.50 1.29 6.85
CA GLU A 67 7.87 1.14 7.35
C GLU A 67 8.45 2.44 7.89
N SER A 68 9.38 2.29 8.83
CA SER A 68 10.17 3.38 9.39
C SER A 68 11.52 2.86 9.87
N PRO A 69 12.62 3.61 9.69
CA PRO A 69 13.91 3.27 10.31
C PRO A 69 13.94 3.58 11.81
N GLN A 70 12.96 4.33 12.32
CA GLN A 70 12.89 4.78 13.69
C GLN A 70 11.55 4.43 14.32
N LEU A 71 11.57 4.18 15.62
CA LEU A 71 10.38 4.01 16.45
C LEU A 71 10.06 5.32 17.17
N ASP A 72 8.80 5.51 17.51
CA ASP A 72 8.36 6.65 18.34
C ASP A 72 8.78 6.48 19.81
N ALA A 73 8.33 7.41 20.68
CA ALA A 73 8.63 7.38 22.11
C ALA A 73 8.02 6.16 22.84
N ALA A 74 7.01 5.50 22.26
CA ALA A 74 6.42 4.28 22.79
C ALA A 74 7.10 3.01 22.26
N GLY A 75 8.09 3.15 21.36
CA GLY A 75 8.80 2.02 20.74
C GLY A 75 8.03 1.36 19.59
N ILE A 76 7.14 2.08 18.89
CA ILE A 76 6.33 1.56 17.78
C ILE A 76 6.55 2.37 16.50
N VAL A 77 6.31 1.73 15.35
CA VAL A 77 6.32 2.38 14.03
C VAL A 77 5.12 3.31 13.88
N MET A 78 3.94 2.77 14.20
CA MET A 78 2.65 3.44 14.13
C MET A 78 1.63 2.65 14.96
N ASP A 79 0.66 3.32 15.57
CA ASP A 79 -0.44 2.61 16.24
C ASP A 79 -1.27 1.83 15.20
N PHE A 80 -1.41 0.51 15.41
CA PHE A 80 -2.21 -0.34 14.54
C PHE A 80 -3.67 0.10 14.43
N ARG A 81 -4.23 0.74 15.46
CA ARG A 81 -5.60 1.27 15.42
C ARG A 81 -5.72 2.39 14.41
N ASP A 82 -4.74 3.29 14.39
CA ASP A 82 -4.73 4.43 13.47
C ASP A 82 -4.57 3.94 12.02
N LEU A 83 -3.63 3.00 11.78
CA LEU A 83 -3.44 2.43 10.45
C LEU A 83 -4.69 1.66 9.98
N LYS A 84 -5.32 0.87 10.85
CA LYS A 84 -6.58 0.19 10.57
C LYS A 84 -7.72 1.17 10.28
N GLN A 85 -7.80 2.29 11.01
CA GLN A 85 -8.82 3.30 10.78
C GLN A 85 -8.66 3.97 9.41
N ILE A 86 -7.42 4.27 8.99
CA ILE A 86 -7.13 4.80 7.65
C ILE A 86 -7.59 3.79 6.59
N LEU A 87 -7.19 2.52 6.73
CA LEU A 87 -7.55 1.47 5.78
C LEU A 87 -9.07 1.26 5.72
N LYS A 88 -9.74 1.12 6.85
CA LYS A 88 -11.22 0.97 6.91
C LYS A 88 -11.95 2.10 6.21
N LYS A 89 -11.49 3.34 6.37
CA LYS A 89 -12.09 4.49 5.72
C LYS A 89 -12.00 4.41 4.19
N VAL A 90 -10.88 3.91 3.67
CA VAL A 90 -10.71 3.68 2.22
C VAL A 90 -11.62 2.55 1.74
N LEU A 91 -11.63 1.41 2.46
CA LEU A 91 -12.40 0.23 2.07
C LEU A 91 -13.90 0.41 2.18
N ALA A 92 -14.39 1.31 3.02
CA ALA A 92 -15.82 1.59 3.18
C ALA A 92 -16.49 2.04 1.86
N GLY A 93 -15.73 2.61 0.92
CA GLY A 93 -16.22 2.98 -0.40
C GLY A 93 -16.42 1.77 -1.34
N PHE A 94 -15.83 0.63 -1.02
CA PHE A 94 -15.89 -0.58 -1.85
C PHE A 94 -16.83 -1.65 -1.28
N ASP A 95 -17.05 -1.60 0.04
CA ASP A 95 -17.77 -2.66 0.72
C ASP A 95 -19.23 -2.73 0.28
N HIS A 96 -19.67 -3.94 -0.12
CA HIS A 96 -21.00 -4.25 -0.65
C HIS A 96 -21.36 -3.47 -1.91
N GLN A 97 -20.37 -3.12 -2.75
CA GLN A 97 -20.55 -2.39 -4.00
C GLN A 97 -20.29 -3.28 -5.23
N TYR A 98 -20.81 -2.82 -6.38
CA TYR A 98 -20.34 -3.26 -7.70
C TYR A 98 -19.22 -2.33 -8.15
N LEU A 99 -17.99 -2.81 -8.11
CA LEU A 99 -16.80 -1.97 -8.30
C LEU A 99 -16.75 -1.29 -9.67
N ASN A 100 -17.29 -1.91 -10.71
CA ASN A 100 -17.29 -1.33 -12.05
C ASN A 100 -18.12 -0.04 -12.19
N ASP A 101 -18.97 0.28 -11.21
CA ASP A 101 -19.76 1.52 -11.16
C ASP A 101 -19.06 2.64 -10.36
N LEU A 102 -17.90 2.33 -9.77
CA LEU A 102 -17.14 3.28 -8.95
C LEU A 102 -15.94 3.85 -9.71
N GLU A 103 -15.67 5.14 -9.57
CA GLU A 103 -14.42 5.71 -10.07
C GLU A 103 -13.20 5.18 -9.27
N PRO A 104 -12.10 4.85 -9.98
CA PRO A 104 -11.85 5.00 -11.42
C PRO A 104 -12.25 3.77 -12.26
N PHE A 105 -12.97 2.80 -11.68
CA PHE A 105 -13.25 1.50 -12.30
C PHE A 105 -14.36 1.55 -13.36
N THR A 106 -15.02 2.69 -13.50
CA THR A 106 -15.87 2.95 -14.66
C THR A 106 -15.08 2.89 -15.98
N GLU A 107 -13.84 3.38 -15.97
CA GLU A 107 -12.97 3.44 -17.14
C GLU A 107 -11.96 2.29 -17.19
N ILE A 108 -11.41 1.85 -16.04
CA ILE A 108 -10.45 0.76 -15.96
C ILE A 108 -11.09 -0.49 -15.35
N ASN A 109 -10.53 -1.67 -15.62
CA ASN A 109 -11.01 -2.89 -14.98
C ASN A 109 -10.65 -2.89 -13.48
N PRO A 110 -11.60 -3.27 -12.60
CA PRO A 110 -11.36 -3.49 -11.17
C PRO A 110 -10.66 -4.84 -10.93
N SER A 111 -9.49 -5.02 -11.55
CA SER A 111 -8.62 -6.16 -11.25
C SER A 111 -7.95 -5.98 -9.88
N ALA A 112 -7.41 -7.05 -9.31
CA ALA A 112 -6.69 -6.99 -8.03
C ALA A 112 -5.53 -5.99 -8.07
N GLU A 113 -4.86 -5.85 -9.23
CA GLU A 113 -3.79 -4.88 -9.47
C GLU A 113 -4.31 -3.43 -9.40
N SER A 114 -5.41 -3.15 -10.08
CA SER A 114 -6.02 -1.80 -10.09
C SER A 114 -6.55 -1.43 -8.71
N ILE A 115 -7.15 -2.37 -8.01
CA ILE A 115 -7.63 -2.21 -6.63
C ILE A 115 -6.46 -1.94 -5.68
N ALA A 116 -5.39 -2.75 -5.74
CA ALA A 116 -4.21 -2.58 -4.89
C ALA A 116 -3.56 -1.21 -5.11
N LYS A 117 -3.40 -0.81 -6.38
CA LYS A 117 -2.87 0.52 -6.74
C LYS A 117 -3.75 1.66 -6.22
N TYR A 118 -5.07 1.57 -6.37
CA TYR A 118 -5.99 2.58 -5.86
C TYR A 118 -5.88 2.72 -4.34
N ILE A 119 -5.95 1.60 -3.62
CA ILE A 119 -5.86 1.59 -2.16
C ILE A 119 -4.52 2.16 -1.71
N PHE A 120 -3.40 1.81 -2.38
CA PHE A 120 -2.09 2.37 -2.07
C PHE A 120 -2.09 3.89 -2.10
N HIS A 121 -2.57 4.51 -3.19
CA HIS A 121 -2.59 5.96 -3.30
C HIS A 121 -3.55 6.63 -2.30
N ALA A 122 -4.70 6.02 -2.04
CA ALA A 122 -5.68 6.54 -1.08
C ALA A 122 -5.15 6.49 0.37
N VAL A 123 -4.47 5.40 0.74
CA VAL A 123 -3.83 5.25 2.05
C VAL A 123 -2.65 6.22 2.17
N ALA A 124 -1.76 6.28 1.15
CA ALA A 124 -0.60 7.19 1.15
C ALA A 124 -1.02 8.65 1.34
N GLY A 125 -2.08 9.09 0.67
CA GLY A 125 -2.63 10.45 0.81
C GLY A 125 -3.19 10.76 2.20
N SER A 126 -3.47 9.74 3.02
CA SER A 126 -4.00 9.88 4.37
C SER A 126 -2.93 9.73 5.46
N MET A 127 -1.71 9.35 5.10
CA MET A 127 -0.61 9.13 6.05
C MET A 127 0.13 10.42 6.35
N LYS A 128 0.69 10.46 7.57
CA LYS A 128 1.57 11.54 8.03
C LYS A 128 3.01 11.03 8.15
N THR A 129 3.96 11.83 7.69
CA THR A 129 5.39 11.56 7.93
C THR A 129 5.68 11.46 9.44
N PRO A 130 6.69 10.68 9.87
CA PRO A 130 7.77 10.09 9.10
C PRO A 130 7.56 8.65 8.61
N VAL A 131 6.39 8.07 8.80
CA VAL A 131 6.08 6.69 8.42
C VAL A 131 5.81 6.61 6.92
N LEU A 132 6.39 5.64 6.23
CA LEU A 132 6.23 5.44 4.79
C LEU A 132 5.32 4.25 4.52
N LEU A 133 4.41 4.41 3.56
CA LEU A 133 3.66 3.29 3.02
C LEU A 133 4.61 2.47 2.14
N LYS A 134 4.79 1.20 2.48
CA LYS A 134 5.66 0.27 1.75
C LYS A 134 4.92 -0.39 0.59
N GLU A 135 3.83 -1.06 0.91
CA GLU A 135 3.07 -1.86 -0.05
C GLU A 135 1.64 -2.10 0.42
N VAL A 136 0.79 -2.42 -0.55
CA VAL A 136 -0.57 -2.91 -0.34
C VAL A 136 -0.73 -4.22 -1.07
N THR A 137 -1.20 -5.25 -0.37
CA THR A 137 -1.51 -6.56 -0.95
C THR A 137 -3.01 -6.81 -0.89
N VAL A 138 -3.60 -7.19 -2.02
CA VAL A 138 -5.01 -7.53 -2.16
C VAL A 138 -5.13 -9.01 -2.52
N TRP A 139 -5.88 -9.76 -1.72
CA TRP A 139 -6.27 -11.15 -2.00
C TRP A 139 -7.72 -11.19 -2.47
N GLU A 140 -7.99 -11.87 -3.59
CA GLU A 140 -9.33 -12.23 -4.04
C GLU A 140 -9.83 -13.52 -3.36
N ASN A 141 -8.88 -14.39 -2.99
CA ASN A 141 -9.11 -15.63 -2.27
C ASN A 141 -7.84 -16.03 -1.50
N ASP A 142 -7.85 -17.18 -0.82
CA ASP A 142 -6.73 -17.63 0.03
C ASP A 142 -5.45 -18.00 -0.74
N SER A 143 -5.53 -18.14 -2.07
CA SER A 143 -4.42 -18.62 -2.90
C SER A 143 -3.92 -17.58 -3.92
N CYS A 144 -4.65 -16.49 -4.15
CA CYS A 144 -4.32 -15.51 -5.17
C CYS A 144 -4.30 -14.09 -4.60
N SER A 145 -3.19 -13.41 -4.79
CA SER A 145 -3.03 -12.03 -4.36
C SER A 145 -2.14 -11.24 -5.30
N VAL A 146 -2.28 -9.94 -5.24
CA VAL A 146 -1.43 -8.97 -5.92
C VAL A 146 -0.89 -7.99 -4.89
N THR A 147 0.39 -7.65 -4.98
CA THR A 147 1.04 -6.61 -4.18
C THR A 147 1.45 -5.45 -5.09
N TYR A 148 1.08 -4.25 -4.68
CA TYR A 148 1.54 -3.01 -5.29
C TYR A 148 2.42 -2.24 -4.31
N SER A 149 3.63 -1.87 -4.75
CA SER A 149 4.58 -0.98 -4.07
C SER A 149 4.82 0.23 -4.96
N GLY A 150 4.73 1.41 -4.43
CA GLY A 150 4.87 2.68 -5.17
C GLY A 150 6.30 3.11 -5.43
#